data_628ff5b3143751f0ac386539d901873a
#
_entry.id   628ff5b3143751f0ac386539d901873a
#
_cell.length_a   1.000
_cell.length_b   1.000
_cell.length_c   1.000
_cell.angle_alpha   90.00
_cell.angle_beta   90.00
_cell.angle_gamma   90.00
#
_symmetry.space_group_name_H-M   'P 1'
#
loop_
_entity.id
_entity.type
_entity.pdbx_description
1 polymer ?
#
loop_
_entity_poly.entity_id
_entity_poly.type
_entity_poly.pdbx_seq_one_letter_code
_entity_poly.pdbx_strand_id
1 'polypeptide(L)'
;GLTRSELEYISKMGKSAIKTSRRDLSAVLSKGLVGGTTVSGTMVASAMVGIPIFVTGGIGGVHYGAERTFDVSADLSELGRSPVAVVCAGVKSILDIGLTLEYLETHGVTVATFGDSLEFPAFFTPNSGFKVPYNVKTPEEAATMIDYNLQMGLKSGMVIGVPIPESHAVLGTQIEAAIQQALQDAKSKRISGKEVTPFVLQRVNQLTKGKSLEANIALIQNNALVGSQIALELSKLREIGTYGKPQTIPNISEEHAPKTKIQPVVIGGSNVDFTAKANFEIM
;
A
#
# COMPACT_ATOMS: atom_id res chain seq x y z
N GLY A 1 -9.81 14.46 -4.73
CA GLY A 1 -8.49 14.04 -5.22
C GLY A 1 -7.65 15.24 -5.62
N LEU A 2 -6.38 15.02 -5.89
CA LEU A 2 -5.46 16.07 -6.34
C LEU A 2 -5.71 16.38 -7.82
N THR A 3 -5.61 17.66 -8.18
CA THR A 3 -5.57 18.10 -9.56
C THR A 3 -4.23 17.76 -10.21
N ARG A 4 -4.17 17.78 -11.54
CA ARG A 4 -2.92 17.54 -12.26
C ARG A 4 -1.80 18.52 -11.85
N SER A 5 -2.13 19.79 -11.65
CA SER A 5 -1.18 20.81 -11.22
C SER A 5 -0.63 20.55 -9.81
N GLU A 6 -1.46 20.04 -8.90
CA GLU A 6 -1.04 19.65 -7.55
C GLU A 6 -0.13 18.42 -7.59
N LEU A 7 -0.43 17.42 -8.44
CA LEU A 7 0.45 16.26 -8.65
C LEU A 7 1.81 16.67 -9.21
N GLU A 8 1.83 17.56 -10.20
CA GLU A 8 3.08 18.12 -10.76
C GLU A 8 3.86 18.92 -9.71
N TYR A 9 3.17 19.68 -8.86
CA TYR A 9 3.78 20.42 -7.76
C TYR A 9 4.46 19.49 -6.76
N ILE A 10 3.77 18.44 -6.29
CA ILE A 10 4.35 17.45 -5.37
C ILE A 10 5.55 16.74 -6.02
N SER A 11 5.44 16.38 -7.29
CA SER A 11 6.54 15.76 -8.05
C SER A 11 7.78 16.66 -8.10
N LYS A 12 7.60 17.97 -8.32
CA LYS A 12 8.69 18.96 -8.31
C LYS A 12 9.33 19.14 -6.93
N MET A 13 8.52 19.04 -5.87
CA MET A 13 9.00 19.09 -4.48
C MET A 13 9.95 17.93 -4.16
N GLY A 14 9.72 16.77 -4.72
CA GLY A 14 10.58 15.60 -4.59
C GLY A 14 10.96 15.32 -3.12
N LYS A 15 12.25 15.29 -2.80
CA LYS A 15 12.75 15.04 -1.44
C LYS A 15 12.43 16.13 -0.41
N SER A 16 11.96 17.31 -0.83
CA SER A 16 11.53 18.38 0.08
C SER A 16 10.14 18.12 0.66
N ALA A 17 9.32 17.27 0.03
CA ALA A 17 8.07 16.83 0.60
C ALA A 17 8.32 15.94 1.82
N ILE A 18 7.53 16.15 2.88
CA ILE A 18 7.70 15.41 4.13
C ILE A 18 7.07 14.03 3.99
N LYS A 19 7.81 12.96 4.28
CA LYS A 19 7.26 11.62 4.41
C LYS A 19 6.27 11.61 5.57
N THR A 20 4.97 11.48 5.26
CA THR A 20 3.87 11.73 6.19
C THR A 20 3.13 10.43 6.53
N SER A 21 3.31 9.95 7.75
CA SER A 21 2.50 8.90 8.38
C SER A 21 1.49 9.53 9.34
N ARG A 22 0.67 8.73 10.01
CA ARG A 22 -0.32 9.23 11.00
C ARG A 22 0.26 10.27 11.96
N ARG A 23 1.42 10.02 12.55
CA ARG A 23 2.07 10.91 13.54
C ARG A 23 2.42 12.29 12.98
N ASP A 24 2.63 12.38 11.66
CA ASP A 24 3.12 13.58 11.01
C ASP A 24 2.00 14.50 10.54
N LEU A 25 0.76 13.97 10.41
CA LEU A 25 -0.38 14.66 9.81
C LEU A 25 -0.66 16.01 10.48
N SER A 26 -0.78 16.04 11.80
CA SER A 26 -1.06 17.29 12.53
C SER A 26 0.05 18.33 12.36
N ALA A 27 1.30 17.90 12.38
CA ALA A 27 2.44 18.80 12.20
C ALA A 27 2.53 19.35 10.77
N VAL A 28 2.30 18.51 9.77
CA VAL A 28 2.31 18.90 8.35
C VAL A 28 1.18 19.88 8.06
N LEU A 29 -0.05 19.57 8.52
CA LEU A 29 -1.23 20.41 8.31
C LEU A 29 -1.12 21.74 9.05
N SER A 30 -0.73 21.74 10.32
CA SER A 30 -0.62 22.96 11.13
C SER A 30 0.41 23.97 10.59
N LYS A 31 1.40 23.48 9.87
CA LYS A 31 2.47 24.32 9.28
C LYS A 31 2.24 24.60 7.79
N GLY A 32 1.16 24.11 7.18
CA GLY A 32 0.89 24.27 5.75
C GLY A 32 1.97 23.65 4.85
N LEU A 33 2.58 22.53 5.29
CA LEU A 33 3.67 21.89 4.57
C LEU A 33 3.14 20.87 3.56
N VAL A 34 3.98 20.55 2.56
CA VAL A 34 3.67 19.49 1.59
C VAL A 34 4.11 18.15 2.13
N GLY A 35 3.17 17.21 2.21
CA GLY A 35 3.42 15.85 2.68
C GLY A 35 3.19 14.81 1.59
N GLY A 36 4.13 13.87 1.44
CA GLY A 36 3.92 12.63 0.70
C GLY A 36 3.46 11.54 1.67
N THR A 37 2.21 11.07 1.54
CA THR A 37 1.65 10.10 2.46
C THR A 37 2.26 8.72 2.28
N THR A 38 2.56 8.06 3.41
CA THR A 38 2.82 6.61 3.44
C THR A 38 1.50 5.84 3.33
N VAL A 39 1.55 4.50 3.30
CA VAL A 39 0.34 3.67 3.39
C VAL A 39 -0.49 4.06 4.62
N SER A 40 0.16 4.19 5.79
CA SER A 40 -0.49 4.66 7.01
C SER A 40 -1.20 6.01 6.82
N GLY A 41 -0.52 7.02 6.27
CA GLY A 41 -1.11 8.34 6.05
C GLY A 41 -2.30 8.30 5.08
N THR A 42 -2.19 7.50 4.01
CA THR A 42 -3.26 7.32 3.02
C THR A 42 -4.46 6.58 3.61
N MET A 43 -4.24 5.53 4.41
CA MET A 43 -5.31 4.80 5.09
C MET A 43 -6.11 5.72 6.03
N VAL A 44 -5.41 6.59 6.79
CA VAL A 44 -6.08 7.59 7.63
C VAL A 44 -7.00 8.48 6.79
N ALA A 45 -6.48 9.04 5.70
CA ALA A 45 -7.26 9.90 4.81
C ALA A 45 -8.46 9.14 4.19
N SER A 46 -8.22 7.90 3.71
CA SER A 46 -9.28 7.05 3.14
C SER A 46 -10.38 6.76 4.16
N ALA A 47 -10.02 6.38 5.38
CA ALA A 47 -10.99 6.10 6.45
C ALA A 47 -11.81 7.35 6.81
N MET A 48 -11.18 8.53 6.87
CA MET A 48 -11.86 9.81 7.19
C MET A 48 -12.93 10.18 6.17
N VAL A 49 -12.77 9.81 4.91
CA VAL A 49 -13.72 10.11 3.83
C VAL A 49 -14.55 8.89 3.39
N GLY A 50 -14.48 7.79 4.14
CA GLY A 50 -15.29 6.60 3.88
C GLY A 50 -14.88 5.81 2.64
N ILE A 51 -13.63 5.90 2.20
CA ILE A 51 -13.09 5.10 1.08
C ILE A 51 -12.55 3.77 1.64
N PRO A 52 -13.20 2.63 1.35
CA PRO A 52 -12.88 1.36 2.00
C PRO A 52 -11.74 0.58 1.34
N ILE A 53 -11.28 0.99 0.17
CA ILE A 53 -10.22 0.29 -0.59
C ILE A 53 -9.13 1.27 -0.96
N PHE A 54 -7.90 0.88 -0.68
CA PHE A 54 -6.68 1.59 -1.06
C PHE A 54 -5.77 0.67 -1.86
N VAL A 55 -5.25 1.15 -2.99
CA VAL A 55 -4.33 0.39 -3.84
C VAL A 55 -2.96 1.01 -3.80
N THR A 56 -1.93 0.17 -3.63
CA THR A 56 -0.52 0.60 -3.58
C THR A 56 0.39 -0.46 -4.19
N GLY A 57 1.67 -0.14 -4.38
CA GLY A 57 2.67 -1.12 -4.82
C GLY A 57 2.92 -2.19 -3.76
N GLY A 58 3.19 -1.78 -2.53
CA GLY A 58 3.42 -2.67 -1.39
C GLY A 58 3.39 -1.93 -0.07
N ILE A 59 3.15 -2.67 1.00
CA ILE A 59 3.12 -2.15 2.37
C ILE A 59 4.52 -2.13 3.00
N GLY A 60 4.68 -1.29 4.03
CA GLY A 60 5.77 -1.42 4.98
C GLY A 60 5.60 -2.67 5.84
N GLY A 61 6.62 -3.00 6.61
CA GLY A 61 6.62 -4.22 7.42
C GLY A 61 7.58 -4.11 8.59
N VAL A 62 7.93 -5.23 9.16
CA VAL A 62 8.96 -5.39 10.18
C VAL A 62 10.33 -5.41 9.52
N HIS A 63 11.25 -4.58 9.98
CA HIS A 63 12.62 -4.55 9.45
C HIS A 63 13.44 -5.73 9.99
N TYR A 64 14.39 -6.22 9.18
CA TYR A 64 15.35 -7.20 9.66
C TYR A 64 16.13 -6.64 10.86
N GLY A 65 16.17 -7.39 11.97
CA GLY A 65 16.76 -6.95 13.23
C GLY A 65 15.82 -6.15 14.12
N ALA A 66 14.53 -6.13 13.81
CA ALA A 66 13.53 -5.42 14.61
C ALA A 66 13.42 -5.94 16.05
N GLU A 67 13.82 -7.17 16.31
CA GLU A 67 13.91 -7.74 17.65
C GLU A 67 14.85 -6.96 18.58
N ARG A 68 15.75 -6.14 18.00
CA ARG A 68 16.70 -5.28 18.73
C ARG A 68 16.36 -3.80 18.60
N THR A 69 15.79 -3.39 17.48
CA THR A 69 15.58 -1.98 17.14
C THR A 69 14.14 -1.52 17.31
N PHE A 70 13.18 -2.44 17.36
CA PHE A 70 11.74 -2.19 17.27
C PHE A 70 11.34 -1.39 16.01
N ASP A 71 12.14 -1.50 14.92
CA ASP A 71 11.84 -0.82 13.66
C ASP A 71 10.73 -1.54 12.91
N VAL A 72 9.51 -1.13 13.21
CA VAL A 72 8.26 -1.63 12.63
C VAL A 72 7.55 -0.48 11.93
N SER A 73 7.10 -0.72 10.72
CA SER A 73 6.40 0.29 9.93
C SER A 73 5.08 0.73 10.58
N ALA A 74 4.82 2.03 10.57
CA ALA A 74 3.54 2.58 10.98
C ALA A 74 2.35 2.06 10.14
N ASP A 75 2.61 1.54 8.96
CA ASP A 75 1.59 0.94 8.09
C ASP A 75 0.89 -0.23 8.79
N LEU A 76 1.65 -1.07 9.50
CA LEU A 76 1.11 -2.24 10.20
C LEU A 76 0.20 -1.85 11.36
N SER A 77 0.62 -0.86 12.15
CA SER A 77 -0.22 -0.34 13.23
C SER A 77 -1.48 0.34 12.70
N GLU A 78 -1.41 0.97 11.53
CA GLU A 78 -2.58 1.58 10.91
C GLU A 78 -3.55 0.55 10.34
N LEU A 79 -3.05 -0.53 9.76
CA LEU A 79 -3.87 -1.68 9.34
C LEU A 79 -4.69 -2.25 10.50
N GLY A 80 -4.14 -2.25 11.72
CA GLY A 80 -4.87 -2.70 12.90
C GLY A 80 -5.96 -1.75 13.41
N ARG A 81 -6.11 -0.53 12.85
CA ARG A 81 -7.02 0.49 13.41
C ARG A 81 -7.81 1.30 12.39
N SER A 82 -7.63 1.07 11.10
CA SER A 82 -8.35 1.75 10.03
C SER A 82 -9.03 0.71 9.14
N PRO A 83 -10.37 0.74 8.99
CA PRO A 83 -11.14 -0.24 8.24
C PRO A 83 -11.00 -0.03 6.72
N VAL A 84 -9.80 -0.13 6.22
CA VAL A 84 -9.46 0.04 4.81
C VAL A 84 -8.75 -1.21 4.31
N ALA A 85 -9.25 -1.80 3.24
CA ALA A 85 -8.60 -2.90 2.56
C ALA A 85 -7.46 -2.35 1.67
N VAL A 86 -6.26 -2.87 1.86
CA VAL A 86 -5.08 -2.49 1.09
C VAL A 86 -4.77 -3.58 0.08
N VAL A 87 -4.91 -3.25 -1.20
CA VAL A 87 -4.57 -4.12 -2.33
C VAL A 87 -3.14 -3.78 -2.78
N CYS A 88 -2.23 -4.76 -2.69
CA CYS A 88 -0.81 -4.52 -2.93
C CYS A 88 -0.07 -5.81 -3.36
N ALA A 89 1.14 -5.69 -3.86
CA ALA A 89 1.98 -6.86 -4.18
C ALA A 89 2.66 -7.49 -2.93
N GLY A 90 2.09 -7.29 -1.75
CA GLY A 90 2.61 -7.79 -0.48
C GLY A 90 3.51 -6.79 0.24
N VAL A 91 4.36 -7.31 1.10
CA VAL A 91 5.37 -6.55 1.86
C VAL A 91 6.54 -6.22 0.94
N LYS A 92 7.08 -5.01 1.04
CA LYS A 92 8.30 -4.63 0.30
C LYS A 92 9.41 -5.62 0.61
N SER A 93 10.04 -6.18 -0.41
CA SER A 93 11.01 -7.28 -0.31
C SER A 93 12.28 -6.96 0.50
N ILE A 94 12.47 -5.70 0.90
CA ILE A 94 13.54 -5.27 1.81
C ILE A 94 13.23 -5.53 3.30
N LEU A 95 12.06 -6.09 3.60
CA LEU A 95 11.52 -6.27 4.95
C LEU A 95 11.33 -7.74 5.27
N ASP A 96 11.19 -8.07 6.55
CA ASP A 96 10.92 -9.42 7.02
C ASP A 96 9.44 -9.75 6.86
N ILE A 97 9.13 -10.59 5.87
CA ILE A 97 7.75 -10.97 5.55
C ILE A 97 7.15 -11.83 6.66
N GLY A 98 7.91 -12.79 7.20
CA GLY A 98 7.42 -13.68 8.24
C GLY A 98 7.01 -12.91 9.49
N LEU A 99 7.91 -12.09 10.04
CA LEU A 99 7.62 -11.24 11.20
C LEU A 99 6.50 -10.22 10.91
N THR A 100 6.38 -9.77 9.67
CA THR A 100 5.30 -8.85 9.28
C THR A 100 3.94 -9.55 9.33
N LEU A 101 3.82 -10.78 8.85
CA LEU A 101 2.57 -11.54 8.92
C LEU A 101 2.16 -11.84 10.36
N GLU A 102 3.10 -12.24 11.23
CA GLU A 102 2.85 -12.43 12.67
C GLU A 102 2.37 -11.14 13.35
N TYR A 103 2.97 -10.00 13.00
CA TYR A 103 2.56 -8.71 13.54
C TYR A 103 1.13 -8.34 13.12
N LEU A 104 0.79 -8.57 11.84
CA LEU A 104 -0.56 -8.32 11.32
C LEU A 104 -1.60 -9.22 11.99
N GLU A 105 -1.30 -10.50 12.18
CA GLU A 105 -2.16 -11.44 12.91
C GLU A 105 -2.45 -10.94 14.33
N THR A 106 -1.40 -10.57 15.07
CA THR A 106 -1.53 -10.02 16.43
C THR A 106 -2.44 -8.79 16.51
N HIS A 107 -2.48 -7.98 15.42
CA HIS A 107 -3.31 -6.78 15.34
C HIS A 107 -4.70 -7.04 14.76
N GLY A 108 -5.08 -8.29 14.52
CA GLY A 108 -6.39 -8.68 14.00
C GLY A 108 -6.62 -8.21 12.55
N VAL A 109 -5.54 -8.11 11.77
CA VAL A 109 -5.60 -7.75 10.37
C VAL A 109 -5.78 -9.00 9.52
N THR A 110 -6.87 -9.08 8.76
CA THR A 110 -7.06 -10.16 7.80
C THR A 110 -6.08 -10.02 6.64
N VAL A 111 -5.33 -11.08 6.37
CA VAL A 111 -4.43 -11.16 5.22
C VAL A 111 -4.88 -12.26 4.28
N ALA A 112 -5.09 -11.91 3.02
CA ALA A 112 -5.46 -12.84 1.96
C ALA A 112 -4.58 -12.64 0.72
N THR A 113 -4.43 -13.70 -0.09
CA THR A 113 -3.83 -13.61 -1.43
C THR A 113 -4.92 -13.54 -2.49
N PHE A 114 -4.63 -12.88 -3.60
CA PHE A 114 -5.50 -12.88 -4.77
C PHE A 114 -5.05 -13.98 -5.74
N GLY A 115 -5.96 -14.92 -6.05
CA GLY A 115 -5.71 -16.08 -6.90
C GLY A 115 -5.87 -17.41 -6.16
N ASP A 116 -5.39 -18.51 -6.76
CA ASP A 116 -5.57 -19.85 -6.22
C ASP A 116 -4.59 -20.24 -5.12
N SER A 117 -3.45 -19.56 -5.05
CA SER A 117 -2.39 -19.86 -4.08
C SER A 117 -2.65 -19.19 -2.74
N LEU A 118 -2.31 -19.89 -1.65
CA LEU A 118 -2.21 -19.32 -0.30
C LEU A 118 -0.84 -18.68 -0.04
N GLU A 119 0.09 -18.79 -0.98
CA GLU A 119 1.43 -18.25 -0.79
C GLU A 119 1.46 -16.75 -0.96
N PHE A 120 1.91 -16.04 0.07
CA PHE A 120 1.91 -14.58 0.10
C PHE A 120 2.97 -14.02 -0.86
N PRO A 121 2.64 -13.00 -1.67
CA PRO A 121 3.60 -12.46 -2.63
C PRO A 121 4.70 -11.63 -1.93
N ALA A 122 5.90 -11.67 -2.52
CA ALA A 122 7.09 -10.96 -2.03
C ALA A 122 7.47 -9.78 -2.94
N PHE A 123 6.53 -8.93 -3.27
CA PHE A 123 6.69 -7.72 -4.06
C PHE A 123 7.15 -7.98 -5.51
N PHE A 124 8.41 -8.35 -5.72
CA PHE A 124 8.98 -8.65 -7.05
C PHE A 124 8.89 -10.12 -7.45
N THR A 125 8.46 -10.98 -6.53
CA THR A 125 8.24 -12.41 -6.79
C THR A 125 6.84 -12.81 -6.33
N PRO A 126 6.15 -13.72 -7.06
CA PRO A 126 4.84 -14.19 -6.65
C PRO A 126 4.85 -15.00 -5.35
N ASN A 127 6.00 -15.55 -4.98
CA ASN A 127 6.14 -16.49 -3.88
C ASN A 127 7.17 -15.96 -2.87
N SER A 128 6.76 -15.87 -1.61
CA SER A 128 7.63 -15.46 -0.51
C SER A 128 8.17 -16.61 0.32
N GLY A 129 7.62 -17.81 0.14
CA GLY A 129 7.83 -18.95 1.03
C GLY A 129 6.94 -18.94 2.27
N PHE A 130 6.11 -17.91 2.45
CA PHE A 130 5.16 -17.81 3.57
C PHE A 130 3.72 -17.94 3.08
N LYS A 131 2.91 -18.68 3.82
CA LYS A 131 1.48 -18.86 3.53
C LYS A 131 0.63 -18.01 4.46
N VAL A 132 -0.51 -17.57 3.92
CA VAL A 132 -1.57 -16.90 4.68
C VAL A 132 -2.81 -17.79 4.76
N PRO A 133 -3.69 -17.55 5.74
CA PRO A 133 -4.82 -18.45 5.99
C PRO A 133 -5.89 -18.43 4.88
N TYR A 134 -5.97 -17.36 4.09
CA TYR A 134 -7.04 -17.16 3.14
C TYR A 134 -6.52 -16.75 1.76
N ASN A 135 -7.28 -17.13 0.74
CA ASN A 135 -7.17 -16.55 -0.60
C ASN A 135 -8.55 -16.11 -1.09
N VAL A 136 -8.56 -15.21 -2.06
CA VAL A 136 -9.72 -14.77 -2.81
C VAL A 136 -9.43 -14.95 -4.29
N LYS A 137 -10.27 -15.68 -4.99
CA LYS A 137 -10.02 -16.06 -6.38
C LYS A 137 -10.55 -15.04 -7.38
N THR A 138 -11.57 -14.30 -6.97
CA THR A 138 -12.24 -13.33 -7.82
C THR A 138 -12.42 -11.99 -7.12
N PRO A 139 -12.63 -10.90 -7.88
CA PRO A 139 -12.95 -9.60 -7.30
C PRO A 139 -14.22 -9.62 -6.43
N GLU A 140 -15.20 -10.46 -6.76
CA GLU A 140 -16.45 -10.61 -6.02
C GLU A 140 -16.21 -11.24 -4.64
N GLU A 141 -15.36 -12.27 -4.56
CA GLU A 141 -14.99 -12.88 -3.28
C GLU A 141 -14.25 -11.87 -2.39
N ALA A 142 -13.32 -11.11 -2.96
CA ALA A 142 -12.61 -10.08 -2.24
C ALA A 142 -13.55 -8.97 -1.76
N ALA A 143 -14.46 -8.50 -2.60
CA ALA A 143 -15.45 -7.49 -2.27
C ALA A 143 -16.38 -7.98 -1.14
N THR A 144 -16.81 -9.23 -1.20
CA THR A 144 -17.65 -9.84 -0.17
C THR A 144 -16.93 -9.91 1.18
N MET A 145 -15.65 -10.31 1.19
CA MET A 145 -14.83 -10.35 2.41
C MET A 145 -14.67 -8.94 3.02
N ILE A 146 -14.42 -7.92 2.19
CA ILE A 146 -14.32 -6.52 2.63
C ILE A 146 -15.66 -6.04 3.20
N ASP A 147 -16.77 -6.36 2.52
CA ASP A 147 -18.09 -5.91 2.95
C ASP A 147 -18.48 -6.49 4.31
N TYR A 148 -18.21 -7.77 4.57
CA TYR A 148 -18.42 -8.36 5.89
C TYR A 148 -17.57 -7.70 6.98
N ASN A 149 -16.31 -7.39 6.70
CA ASN A 149 -15.44 -6.68 7.65
C ASN A 149 -16.05 -5.31 8.07
N LEU A 150 -16.60 -4.60 7.08
CA LEU A 150 -17.23 -3.30 7.31
C LEU A 150 -18.58 -3.42 8.02
N GLN A 151 -19.40 -4.42 7.67
CA GLN A 151 -20.71 -4.67 8.31
C GLN A 151 -20.57 -5.07 9.77
N MET A 152 -19.57 -5.88 10.11
CA MET A 152 -19.28 -6.25 11.49
C MET A 152 -18.72 -5.08 12.32
N GLY A 153 -18.41 -3.96 11.69
CA GLY A 153 -17.83 -2.80 12.36
C GLY A 153 -16.42 -3.05 12.91
N LEU A 154 -15.71 -4.02 12.33
CA LEU A 154 -14.31 -4.26 12.65
C LEU A 154 -13.50 -3.04 12.25
N LYS A 155 -12.72 -2.53 13.21
CA LYS A 155 -11.91 -1.33 12.98
C LYS A 155 -10.55 -1.63 12.35
N SER A 156 -10.18 -2.91 12.25
CA SER A 156 -8.99 -3.33 11.52
C SER A 156 -9.24 -3.30 10.01
N GLY A 157 -8.18 -3.00 9.29
CA GLY A 157 -8.12 -3.13 7.84
C GLY A 157 -7.86 -4.56 7.41
N MET A 158 -7.56 -4.69 6.12
CA MET A 158 -7.30 -5.96 5.46
C MET A 158 -6.16 -5.79 4.46
N VAL A 159 -5.37 -6.83 4.24
CA VAL A 159 -4.35 -6.87 3.19
C VAL A 159 -4.74 -7.92 2.16
N ILE A 160 -4.83 -7.51 0.89
CA ILE A 160 -5.00 -8.41 -0.26
C ILE A 160 -3.72 -8.38 -1.07
N GLY A 161 -2.94 -9.46 -0.96
CA GLY A 161 -1.68 -9.63 -1.66
C GLY A 161 -1.93 -10.10 -3.10
N VAL A 162 -1.60 -9.25 -4.08
CA VAL A 162 -1.75 -9.54 -5.51
C VAL A 162 -0.38 -9.90 -6.07
N PRO A 163 -0.15 -11.13 -6.55
CA PRO A 163 1.12 -11.52 -7.14
C PRO A 163 1.47 -10.67 -8.36
N ILE A 164 2.75 -10.33 -8.50
CA ILE A 164 3.25 -9.69 -9.72
C ILE A 164 2.98 -10.59 -10.94
N PRO A 165 2.64 -10.03 -12.13
CA PRO A 165 2.46 -10.84 -13.33
C PRO A 165 3.70 -11.68 -13.67
N GLU A 166 3.49 -12.93 -14.08
CA GLU A 166 4.57 -13.90 -14.36
C GLU A 166 5.61 -13.38 -15.35
N SER A 167 5.18 -12.62 -16.36
CA SER A 167 6.07 -12.01 -17.34
C SER A 167 7.15 -11.09 -16.73
N HIS A 168 6.91 -10.57 -15.52
CA HIS A 168 7.83 -9.70 -14.79
C HIS A 168 8.49 -10.40 -13.60
N ALA A 169 7.99 -11.56 -13.20
CA ALA A 169 8.54 -12.35 -12.09
C ALA A 169 9.92 -12.96 -12.41
N VAL A 170 10.22 -13.18 -13.68
CA VAL A 170 11.52 -13.77 -14.15
C VAL A 170 12.72 -12.95 -13.68
N LEU A 171 12.55 -11.66 -13.47
CA LEU A 171 13.60 -10.79 -12.94
C LEU A 171 13.72 -10.82 -11.41
N GLY A 172 12.77 -11.48 -10.72
CA GLY A 172 12.67 -11.47 -9.26
C GLY A 172 13.94 -11.94 -8.56
N THR A 173 14.54 -13.03 -9.01
CA THR A 173 15.78 -13.57 -8.41
C THR A 173 16.96 -12.59 -8.52
N GLN A 174 17.08 -11.89 -9.66
CA GLN A 174 18.14 -10.89 -9.84
C GLN A 174 17.89 -9.66 -8.95
N ILE A 175 16.64 -9.25 -8.82
CA ILE A 175 16.25 -8.12 -7.96
C ILE A 175 16.49 -8.50 -6.49
N GLU A 176 16.17 -9.73 -6.09
CA GLU A 176 16.40 -10.23 -4.73
C GLU A 176 17.87 -10.18 -4.35
N ALA A 177 18.78 -10.66 -5.22
CA ALA A 177 20.22 -10.55 -4.99
C ALA A 177 20.68 -9.08 -4.84
N ALA A 178 20.11 -8.18 -5.65
CA ALA A 178 20.40 -6.75 -5.55
C ALA A 178 19.89 -6.15 -4.25
N ILE A 179 18.75 -6.62 -3.74
CA ILE A 179 18.19 -6.19 -2.44
C ILE A 179 19.13 -6.61 -1.31
N GLN A 180 19.59 -7.85 -1.27
CA GLN A 180 20.52 -8.33 -0.25
C GLN A 180 21.81 -7.50 -0.24
N GLN A 181 22.36 -7.19 -1.42
CA GLN A 181 23.52 -6.31 -1.54
C GLN A 181 23.22 -4.89 -1.03
N ALA A 182 22.06 -4.33 -1.38
CA ALA A 182 21.69 -2.98 -0.95
C ALA A 182 21.45 -2.88 0.57
N LEU A 183 20.93 -3.94 1.20
CA LEU A 183 20.79 -4.03 2.65
C LEU A 183 22.15 -4.07 3.36
N GLN A 184 23.11 -4.83 2.79
CA GLN A 184 24.49 -4.84 3.29
C GLN A 184 25.16 -3.46 3.16
N ASP A 185 24.95 -2.78 2.03
CA ASP A 185 25.45 -1.42 1.80
C ASP A 185 24.85 -0.43 2.80
N ALA A 186 23.54 -0.53 3.10
CA ALA A 186 22.89 0.30 4.11
C ALA A 186 23.48 0.10 5.50
N LYS A 187 23.68 -1.17 5.89
CA LYS A 187 24.29 -1.53 7.17
C LYS A 187 25.71 -0.99 7.30
N SER A 188 26.53 -1.15 6.26
CA SER A 188 27.92 -0.66 6.24
C SER A 188 28.01 0.88 6.36
N LYS A 189 27.02 1.58 5.78
CA LYS A 189 26.90 3.06 5.84
C LYS A 189 26.15 3.54 7.08
N ARG A 190 25.75 2.67 8.00
CA ARG A 190 25.01 2.98 9.23
C ARG A 190 23.72 3.76 8.98
N ILE A 191 23.04 3.48 7.85
CA ILE A 191 21.74 4.08 7.53
C ILE A 191 20.68 3.39 8.38
N SER A 192 19.81 4.18 9.03
CA SER A 192 18.82 3.67 9.98
C SER A 192 17.47 4.40 9.88
N GLY A 193 16.42 3.80 10.45
CA GLY A 193 15.09 4.39 10.56
C GLY A 193 14.50 4.73 9.18
N LYS A 194 13.85 5.88 9.07
CA LYS A 194 13.11 6.30 7.87
C LYS A 194 13.94 6.41 6.59
N GLU A 195 15.27 6.49 6.70
CA GLU A 195 16.17 6.62 5.56
C GLU A 195 16.56 5.28 4.92
N VAL A 196 16.31 4.14 5.60
CA VAL A 196 16.67 2.81 5.08
C VAL A 196 15.92 2.51 3.79
N THR A 197 14.60 2.63 3.79
CA THR A 197 13.77 2.31 2.61
C THR A 197 14.14 3.13 1.38
N PRO A 198 14.24 4.47 1.42
CA PRO A 198 14.65 5.25 0.25
C PRO A 198 16.05 4.89 -0.26
N PHE A 199 17.00 4.68 0.64
CA PHE A 199 18.35 4.30 0.27
C PHE A 199 18.39 2.94 -0.44
N VAL A 200 17.76 1.92 0.14
CA VAL A 200 17.78 0.56 -0.42
C VAL A 200 17.10 0.52 -1.78
N LEU A 201 15.94 1.15 -1.94
CA LEU A 201 15.24 1.22 -3.21
C LEU A 201 16.07 1.92 -4.30
N GLN A 202 16.72 3.03 -3.97
CA GLN A 202 17.63 3.70 -4.90
C GLN A 202 18.80 2.81 -5.29
N ARG A 203 19.39 2.10 -4.31
CA ARG A 203 20.53 1.21 -4.55
C ARG A 203 20.16 0.00 -5.40
N VAL A 204 19.02 -0.60 -5.13
CA VAL A 204 18.47 -1.71 -5.94
C VAL A 204 18.24 -1.25 -7.38
N ASN A 205 17.66 -0.08 -7.60
CA ASN A 205 17.47 0.46 -8.95
C ASN A 205 18.81 0.62 -9.70
N GLN A 206 19.85 1.09 -9.03
CA GLN A 206 21.20 1.19 -9.61
C GLN A 206 21.77 -0.17 -9.96
N LEU A 207 21.70 -1.14 -9.03
CA LEU A 207 22.24 -2.50 -9.22
C LEU A 207 21.51 -3.26 -10.32
N THR A 208 20.21 -3.07 -10.47
CA THR A 208 19.39 -3.72 -11.50
C THR A 208 19.32 -2.96 -12.82
N LYS A 209 20.03 -1.83 -12.95
CA LYS A 209 20.04 -0.98 -14.16
C LYS A 209 18.63 -0.58 -14.62
N GLY A 210 17.76 -0.23 -13.67
CA GLY A 210 16.39 0.19 -13.93
C GLY A 210 15.34 -0.94 -14.03
N LYS A 211 15.72 -2.20 -14.10
CA LYS A 211 14.76 -3.33 -14.19
C LYS A 211 13.82 -3.43 -13.00
N SER A 212 14.28 -3.06 -11.79
CA SER A 212 13.42 -3.00 -10.62
C SER A 212 12.33 -1.94 -10.73
N LEU A 213 12.57 -0.85 -11.44
CA LEU A 213 11.56 0.18 -11.71
C LEU A 213 10.50 -0.33 -12.69
N GLU A 214 10.91 -1.02 -13.75
CA GLU A 214 10.00 -1.63 -14.72
C GLU A 214 9.08 -2.65 -14.03
N ALA A 215 9.64 -3.54 -13.22
CA ALA A 215 8.87 -4.50 -12.43
C ALA A 215 7.92 -3.80 -11.45
N ASN A 216 8.35 -2.70 -10.83
CA ASN A 216 7.51 -1.91 -9.91
C ASN A 216 6.33 -1.26 -10.66
N ILE A 217 6.53 -0.71 -11.83
CA ILE A 217 5.45 -0.15 -12.66
C ILE A 217 4.43 -1.25 -12.99
N ALA A 218 4.89 -2.42 -13.42
CA ALA A 218 4.02 -3.54 -13.78
C ALA A 218 3.17 -4.02 -12.59
N LEU A 219 3.77 -4.19 -11.40
CA LEU A 219 3.01 -4.61 -10.23
C LEU A 219 1.99 -3.56 -9.78
N ILE A 220 2.32 -2.27 -9.84
CA ILE A 220 1.38 -1.19 -9.49
C ILE A 220 0.19 -1.17 -10.45
N GLN A 221 0.44 -1.30 -11.75
CA GLN A 221 -0.63 -1.36 -12.75
C GLN A 221 -1.53 -2.58 -12.54
N ASN A 222 -0.95 -3.74 -12.26
CA ASN A 222 -1.71 -4.96 -11.95
C ASN A 222 -2.54 -4.80 -10.67
N ASN A 223 -1.96 -4.26 -9.60
CA ASN A 223 -2.67 -4.00 -8.36
C ASN A 223 -3.83 -3.01 -8.58
N ALA A 224 -3.61 -1.97 -9.39
CA ALA A 224 -4.65 -1.00 -9.72
C ALA A 224 -5.81 -1.64 -10.51
N LEU A 225 -5.50 -2.52 -11.45
CA LEU A 225 -6.52 -3.27 -12.19
C LEU A 225 -7.36 -4.13 -11.25
N VAL A 226 -6.72 -4.97 -10.43
CA VAL A 226 -7.40 -5.86 -9.49
C VAL A 226 -8.19 -5.05 -8.46
N GLY A 227 -7.58 -4.02 -7.86
CA GLY A 227 -8.23 -3.19 -6.86
C GLY A 227 -9.43 -2.41 -7.39
N SER A 228 -9.39 -1.95 -8.66
CA SER A 228 -10.54 -1.29 -9.29
C SER A 228 -11.69 -2.26 -9.56
N GLN A 229 -11.39 -3.51 -9.95
CA GLN A 229 -12.40 -4.56 -10.11
C GLN A 229 -13.06 -4.90 -8.77
N ILE A 230 -12.27 -5.06 -7.69
CA ILE A 230 -12.79 -5.28 -6.33
C ILE A 230 -13.69 -4.10 -5.90
N ALA A 231 -13.28 -2.87 -6.16
CA ALA A 231 -14.06 -1.69 -5.80
C ALA A 231 -15.39 -1.63 -6.57
N LEU A 232 -15.40 -2.03 -7.82
CA LEU A 232 -16.62 -2.12 -8.63
C LEU A 232 -17.60 -3.17 -8.03
N GLU A 233 -17.11 -4.35 -7.70
CA GLU A 233 -17.95 -5.40 -7.11
C GLU A 233 -18.47 -4.99 -5.72
N LEU A 234 -17.65 -4.34 -4.90
CA LEU A 234 -18.08 -3.80 -3.61
C LEU A 234 -19.20 -2.75 -3.77
N SER A 235 -19.08 -1.88 -4.80
CA SER A 235 -20.14 -0.90 -5.12
C SER A 235 -21.46 -1.59 -5.48
N LYS A 236 -21.42 -2.63 -6.31
CA LYS A 236 -22.62 -3.42 -6.68
C LYS A 236 -23.28 -4.06 -5.47
N LEU A 237 -22.49 -4.68 -4.56
CA LEU A 237 -23.03 -5.28 -3.34
C LEU A 237 -23.78 -4.25 -2.48
N ARG A 238 -23.30 -3.02 -2.42
CA ARG A 238 -23.92 -1.94 -1.64
C ARG A 238 -25.12 -1.31 -2.31
N GLU A 239 -25.16 -1.23 -3.64
CA GLU A 239 -26.31 -0.73 -4.40
C GLU A 239 -27.51 -1.70 -4.33
N ILE A 240 -27.27 -3.00 -4.30
CA ILE A 240 -28.33 -4.03 -4.24
C ILE A 240 -29.03 -4.04 -2.87
N GLY A 241 -28.49 -3.33 -1.88
CA GLY A 241 -29.17 -3.15 -0.58
C GLY A 241 -29.36 -4.45 0.22
N THR A 242 -28.53 -5.46 -0.06
CA THR A 242 -28.66 -6.80 0.53
C THR A 242 -28.36 -6.81 2.03
N TYR A 243 -27.75 -5.76 2.55
CA TYR A 243 -27.36 -5.63 3.96
C TYR A 243 -27.50 -4.19 4.44
N GLY A 244 -28.01 -4.02 5.65
CA GLY A 244 -28.39 -2.75 6.26
C GLY A 244 -27.36 -1.63 6.11
N LYS A 245 -27.86 -0.39 6.14
CA LYS A 245 -27.05 0.82 5.99
C LYS A 245 -25.80 0.75 6.86
N PRO A 246 -24.60 1.07 6.32
CA PRO A 246 -23.39 1.19 7.13
C PRO A 246 -23.68 2.10 8.30
N GLN A 247 -23.28 1.72 9.51
CA GLN A 247 -23.30 2.66 10.63
C GLN A 247 -22.35 3.80 10.26
N THR A 248 -22.93 4.95 9.96
CA THR A 248 -22.18 6.18 9.75
C THR A 248 -21.33 6.44 10.98
N ILE A 249 -20.04 6.62 10.77
CA ILE A 249 -19.14 7.17 11.80
C ILE A 249 -19.78 8.51 12.26
N PRO A 250 -20.14 8.68 13.54
CA PRO A 250 -20.76 9.90 13.97
C PRO A 250 -19.78 11.06 13.81
N ASN A 251 -20.28 12.16 13.22
CA ASN A 251 -19.69 13.47 13.09
C ASN A 251 -18.84 13.78 11.83
N ILE A 252 -19.48 13.69 10.67
CA ILE A 252 -19.27 14.71 9.64
C ILE A 252 -20.68 15.22 9.33
N SER A 253 -20.95 16.49 9.59
CA SER A 253 -22.24 17.14 9.34
C SER A 253 -22.67 16.93 7.89
N GLU A 254 -23.88 16.42 7.67
CA GLU A 254 -24.48 16.10 6.37
C GLU A 254 -24.69 17.33 5.45
N GLU A 255 -24.27 18.52 5.87
CA GLU A 255 -24.57 19.77 5.15
C GLU A 255 -23.71 20.02 3.90
N HIS A 256 -22.67 19.23 3.61
CA HIS A 256 -21.76 19.49 2.49
C HIS A 256 -21.49 18.31 1.54
N ALA A 257 -22.35 17.29 1.52
CA ALA A 257 -22.23 16.22 0.54
C ALA A 257 -22.93 16.60 -0.76
N PRO A 258 -22.23 16.84 -1.87
CA PRO A 258 -22.87 17.05 -3.17
C PRO A 258 -23.60 15.76 -3.59
N LYS A 259 -24.88 15.89 -3.92
CA LYS A 259 -25.70 14.81 -4.52
C LYS A 259 -25.26 14.56 -5.96
N THR A 260 -24.10 13.97 -6.15
CA THR A 260 -23.62 13.53 -7.47
C THR A 260 -23.37 12.04 -7.43
N LYS A 261 -23.74 11.35 -8.53
CA LYS A 261 -23.46 9.93 -8.74
C LYS A 261 -22.03 9.62 -8.31
N ILE A 262 -21.87 8.70 -7.37
CA ILE A 262 -20.59 8.29 -6.83
C ILE A 262 -19.78 7.68 -7.97
N GLN A 263 -18.83 8.45 -8.50
CA GLN A 263 -17.77 7.88 -9.33
C GLN A 263 -16.67 7.37 -8.39
N PRO A 264 -16.05 6.23 -8.69
CA PRO A 264 -14.95 5.73 -7.87
C PRO A 264 -13.82 6.75 -7.88
N VAL A 265 -13.51 7.29 -6.70
CA VAL A 265 -12.37 8.19 -6.51
C VAL A 265 -11.17 7.32 -6.17
N VAL A 266 -10.22 7.22 -7.11
CA VAL A 266 -8.93 6.58 -6.86
C VAL A 266 -8.03 7.62 -6.20
N ILE A 267 -7.83 7.52 -4.89
CA ILE A 267 -6.78 8.27 -4.19
C ILE A 267 -5.53 7.38 -4.22
N GLY A 268 -4.73 7.54 -5.27
CA GLY A 268 -3.40 6.95 -5.32
C GLY A 268 -2.47 7.76 -4.44
N GLY A 269 -2.01 7.19 -3.33
CA GLY A 269 -0.75 7.61 -2.76
C GLY A 269 0.34 7.20 -3.75
N SER A 270 0.75 8.10 -4.65
CA SER A 270 1.96 7.90 -5.43
C SER A 270 3.12 7.89 -4.45
N ASN A 271 3.47 6.75 -3.92
CA ASN A 271 4.82 6.53 -3.46
C ASN A 271 5.66 6.42 -4.73
N VAL A 272 5.79 7.56 -5.39
CA VAL A 272 6.74 7.69 -6.46
C VAL A 272 8.09 7.83 -5.77
N ASP A 273 8.71 6.70 -5.47
CA ASP A 273 10.15 6.64 -5.21
C ASP A 273 10.88 6.87 -6.54
N PHE A 274 10.46 7.92 -7.26
CA PHE A 274 11.10 8.33 -8.49
C PHE A 274 12.20 9.32 -8.19
N THR A 275 13.40 8.81 -8.14
CA THR A 275 14.55 9.56 -8.62
C THR A 275 14.76 9.18 -10.09
N ALA A 276 13.76 9.39 -10.92
CA ALA A 276 13.94 9.44 -12.36
C ALA A 276 14.01 10.91 -12.75
N LYS A 277 15.18 11.38 -13.15
CA LYS A 277 15.27 12.51 -14.07
C LYS A 277 14.64 12.01 -15.37
N ALA A 278 13.36 12.27 -15.57
CA ALA A 278 12.72 12.06 -16.85
C ALA A 278 13.19 13.17 -17.79
N ASN A 279 14.13 12.84 -18.67
CA ASN A 279 14.38 13.60 -19.88
C ASN A 279 13.37 13.15 -20.96
N PHE A 280 12.08 13.24 -20.68
CA PHE A 280 11.05 13.00 -21.68
C PHE A 280 10.09 14.19 -21.68
N GLU A 281 10.06 14.91 -22.79
CA GLU A 281 8.93 15.76 -23.13
C GLU A 281 7.70 14.89 -23.28
N ILE A 282 6.68 15.17 -22.49
CA ILE A 282 5.35 14.54 -22.63
C ILE A 282 4.66 15.29 -23.76
N MET A 283 4.55 14.63 -24.95
CA MET A 283 3.63 15.05 -26.00
C MET A 283 2.17 14.83 -25.56
#